data_29581674313eb98b076495fc1db092cd
#
_entry.id   29581674313eb98b076495fc1db092cd
#
_cell.length_a   1.000
_cell.length_b   1.000
_cell.length_c   1.000
_cell.angle_alpha   90.00
_cell.angle_beta   90.00
_cell.angle_gamma   90.00
#
_symmetry.space_group_name_H-M   'P 1'
#
loop_
_entity.id
_entity.type
_entity.pdbx_description
1 polymer ?
#
loop_
_entity_poly.entity_id
_entity_poly.type
_entity_poly.pdbx_seq_one_letter_code
_entity_poly.pdbx_strand_id
1 'polypeptide(L)'
;GVIGDDGVSNISIGGDYPGNVFKDIQYCLKGFIKKGFVLAVCSKNTENIAIEAIENHPEMVLNKSDFVSLRINWKSKYINIIDIINEIGIGLSAVCFIDDNIVERNEVRSFLPDVKVPEMPVEISEWPSFINNLPELNTETLTDEDKDRNKRYRNKNTMYNLEQKYKNRDDFLMSLNMKISFSSLNSFNKQRVFQLVQKTNQFNTTVKRYTLYDINNFLDDGDVWAISLEDSFNSREIISTLFVRYISNDIIIDNFVMSCRVLGRNLEVAILAWISKYYGSKGVNNIEARVVTTERNTPIHNLYENNGFIVESENKYKLNLNKSDLKIPNYFNIT
;
A
#
# COMPACT_ATOMS: atom_id res chain seq x y z
N GLY A 1 18.04 -0.25 -23.96
CA GLY A 1 19.23 -0.83 -24.59
C GLY A 1 19.22 -2.34 -24.47
N VAL A 2 19.73 -3.02 -25.47
CA VAL A 2 19.84 -4.49 -25.46
C VAL A 2 21.23 -4.85 -24.91
N ILE A 3 21.27 -5.72 -23.91
CA ILE A 3 22.54 -6.33 -23.45
C ILE A 3 22.81 -7.50 -24.39
N GLY A 4 23.86 -7.37 -25.24
CA GLY A 4 24.32 -8.46 -26.08
C GLY A 4 25.17 -9.48 -25.30
N ASP A 5 25.62 -10.52 -26.01
CA ASP A 5 26.49 -11.60 -25.44
C ASP A 5 27.82 -11.08 -24.87
N ASP A 6 28.25 -9.87 -25.24
CA ASP A 6 29.50 -9.22 -24.84
C ASP A 6 29.40 -8.43 -23.50
N GLY A 7 28.29 -8.52 -22.81
CA GLY A 7 28.13 -7.92 -21.47
C GLY A 7 27.83 -6.41 -21.46
N VAL A 8 28.09 -5.76 -20.32
CA VAL A 8 27.70 -4.37 -20.03
C VAL A 8 28.36 -3.33 -20.92
N SER A 9 29.58 -3.60 -21.43
CA SER A 9 30.36 -2.64 -22.22
C SER A 9 29.78 -2.33 -23.62
N ASN A 10 28.89 -3.17 -24.12
CA ASN A 10 28.28 -3.02 -25.46
C ASN A 10 26.77 -2.68 -25.42
N ILE A 11 26.28 -2.17 -24.28
CA ILE A 11 24.91 -1.69 -24.20
C ILE A 11 24.77 -0.42 -25.03
N SER A 12 23.84 -0.42 -25.99
CA SER A 12 23.52 0.76 -26.79
C SER A 12 22.76 1.80 -25.98
N ILE A 13 23.43 2.49 -25.05
CA ILE A 13 22.91 3.66 -24.33
C ILE A 13 23.97 4.76 -24.44
N GLY A 14 23.62 5.94 -24.95
CA GLY A 14 24.60 7.01 -25.11
C GLY A 14 24.07 8.16 -25.96
N GLY A 15 24.99 8.97 -26.52
CA GLY A 15 24.66 10.11 -27.37
C GLY A 15 24.30 9.76 -28.80
N ASP A 16 24.72 8.59 -29.30
CA ASP A 16 24.53 8.18 -30.70
C ASP A 16 23.29 7.28 -30.83
N TYR A 17 22.73 7.22 -32.03
CA TYR A 17 21.61 6.35 -32.37
C TYR A 17 22.04 4.87 -32.38
N PRO A 18 21.25 3.93 -31.81
CA PRO A 18 19.96 4.12 -31.14
C PRO A 18 20.06 4.42 -29.63
N GLY A 19 21.26 4.58 -29.09
CA GLY A 19 21.49 4.79 -27.66
C GLY A 19 20.80 6.02 -27.10
N ASN A 20 20.77 7.13 -27.85
CA ASN A 20 20.07 8.36 -27.47
C ASN A 20 18.57 8.13 -27.30
N VAL A 21 17.94 7.32 -28.16
CA VAL A 21 16.51 6.99 -28.07
C VAL A 21 16.19 6.25 -26.78
N PHE A 22 17.01 5.26 -26.41
CA PHE A 22 16.85 4.53 -25.14
C PHE A 22 17.05 5.43 -23.92
N LYS A 23 17.92 6.44 -24.03
CA LYS A 23 18.11 7.45 -23.01
C LYS A 23 16.88 8.35 -22.86
N ASP A 24 16.29 8.78 -23.98
CA ASP A 24 15.07 9.58 -24.01
C ASP A 24 13.87 8.82 -23.43
N ILE A 25 13.74 7.52 -23.69
CA ILE A 25 12.75 6.65 -23.05
C ILE A 25 12.91 6.67 -21.53
N GLN A 26 14.14 6.58 -21.03
CA GLN A 26 14.38 6.62 -19.59
C GLN A 26 14.00 7.98 -18.98
N TYR A 27 14.20 9.09 -19.68
CA TYR A 27 13.71 10.41 -19.24
C TYR A 27 12.18 10.46 -19.18
N CYS A 28 11.48 9.91 -20.18
CA CYS A 28 10.01 9.78 -20.16
C CYS A 28 9.57 8.98 -18.92
N LEU A 29 10.19 7.83 -18.65
CA LEU A 29 9.88 6.99 -17.49
C LEU A 29 10.16 7.71 -16.15
N LYS A 30 11.23 8.49 -16.04
CA LYS A 30 11.46 9.38 -14.88
C LYS A 30 10.36 10.43 -14.72
N GLY A 31 9.83 10.93 -15.83
CA GLY A 31 8.67 11.83 -15.84
C GLY A 31 7.43 11.15 -15.24
N PHE A 32 7.16 9.90 -15.59
CA PHE A 32 6.04 9.14 -15.02
C PHE A 32 6.20 8.83 -13.53
N ILE A 33 7.43 8.55 -13.06
CA ILE A 33 7.68 8.42 -11.62
C ILE A 33 7.24 9.68 -10.86
N LYS A 34 7.56 10.87 -11.39
CA LYS A 34 7.13 12.16 -10.79
C LYS A 34 5.61 12.33 -10.81
N LYS A 35 4.92 11.68 -11.76
CA LYS A 35 3.46 11.62 -11.85
C LYS A 35 2.85 10.48 -11.00
N GLY A 36 3.62 9.84 -10.11
CA GLY A 36 3.13 8.80 -9.20
C GLY A 36 3.00 7.40 -9.80
N PHE A 37 3.44 7.19 -11.04
CA PHE A 37 3.55 5.84 -11.59
C PHE A 37 4.70 5.09 -10.94
N VAL A 38 4.53 3.78 -10.77
CA VAL A 38 5.58 2.89 -10.28
C VAL A 38 6.19 2.12 -11.46
N LEU A 39 7.50 1.98 -11.47
CA LEU A 39 8.18 1.21 -12.49
C LEU A 39 8.59 -0.16 -11.95
N ALA A 40 8.44 -1.19 -12.78
CA ALA A 40 8.99 -2.51 -12.53
C ALA A 40 9.73 -3.03 -13.78
N VAL A 41 10.73 -3.86 -13.59
CA VAL A 41 11.44 -4.52 -14.69
C VAL A 41 10.92 -5.96 -14.81
N CYS A 42 10.57 -6.33 -16.05
CA CYS A 42 10.26 -7.70 -16.44
C CYS A 42 11.11 -8.04 -17.68
N SER A 43 12.23 -8.74 -17.49
CA SER A 43 13.22 -8.97 -18.56
C SER A 43 13.69 -10.41 -18.58
N LYS A 44 13.82 -10.97 -19.79
CA LYS A 44 14.52 -12.25 -20.02
C LYS A 44 16.00 -11.96 -20.19
N ASN A 45 16.75 -12.04 -19.10
CA ASN A 45 18.19 -11.78 -19.07
C ASN A 45 18.85 -12.47 -17.86
N THR A 46 20.18 -12.42 -17.79
CA THR A 46 20.95 -12.80 -16.62
C THR A 46 20.90 -11.67 -15.59
N GLU A 47 20.37 -11.95 -14.40
CA GLU A 47 20.07 -10.94 -13.39
C GLU A 47 21.28 -10.07 -13.03
N ASN A 48 22.41 -10.69 -12.69
CA ASN A 48 23.61 -9.95 -12.26
C ASN A 48 24.10 -8.98 -13.34
N ILE A 49 24.11 -9.40 -14.62
CA ILE A 49 24.56 -8.56 -15.73
C ILE A 49 23.63 -7.36 -15.93
N ALA A 50 22.32 -7.60 -15.88
CA ALA A 50 21.35 -6.52 -16.04
C ALA A 50 21.37 -5.54 -14.86
N ILE A 51 21.55 -6.02 -13.64
CA ILE A 51 21.70 -5.15 -12.45
C ILE A 51 22.98 -4.33 -12.55
N GLU A 52 24.10 -4.94 -12.93
CA GLU A 52 25.37 -4.24 -13.14
C GLU A 52 25.22 -3.11 -14.16
N ALA A 53 24.50 -3.35 -15.26
CA ALA A 53 24.22 -2.33 -16.26
C ALA A 53 23.40 -1.18 -15.68
N ILE A 54 22.35 -1.48 -14.90
CA ILE A 54 21.49 -0.47 -14.29
C ILE A 54 22.25 0.38 -13.24
N GLU A 55 23.16 -0.23 -12.49
CA GLU A 55 23.88 0.44 -11.41
C GLU A 55 25.14 1.19 -11.89
N ASN A 56 25.85 0.69 -12.89
CA ASN A 56 27.20 1.13 -13.21
C ASN A 56 27.38 1.76 -14.60
N HIS A 57 26.41 1.63 -15.52
CA HIS A 57 26.57 2.22 -16.85
C HIS A 57 26.48 3.75 -16.80
N PRO A 58 27.49 4.51 -17.29
CA PRO A 58 27.60 5.97 -17.09
C PRO A 58 26.45 6.77 -17.74
N GLU A 59 25.85 6.24 -18.79
CA GLU A 59 24.75 6.89 -19.53
C GLU A 59 23.36 6.47 -19.07
N MET A 60 23.27 5.62 -18.01
CA MET A 60 21.97 5.27 -17.42
C MET A 60 21.34 6.47 -16.71
N VAL A 61 20.08 6.74 -17.04
CA VAL A 61 19.26 7.77 -16.40
C VAL A 61 18.46 7.21 -15.23
N LEU A 62 17.92 5.99 -15.42
CA LEU A 62 17.23 5.24 -14.37
C LEU A 62 18.26 4.46 -13.55
N ASN A 63 18.06 4.42 -12.25
CA ASN A 63 18.87 3.62 -11.34
C ASN A 63 17.99 2.55 -10.67
N LYS A 64 18.59 1.60 -9.98
CA LYS A 64 17.88 0.48 -9.34
C LYS A 64 16.80 0.95 -8.38
N SER A 65 16.99 2.07 -7.70
CA SER A 65 16.00 2.63 -6.79
C SER A 65 14.77 3.25 -7.49
N ASP A 66 14.78 3.42 -8.80
CA ASP A 66 13.62 3.88 -9.54
C ASP A 66 12.59 2.76 -9.78
N PHE A 67 12.99 1.51 -9.58
CA PHE A 67 12.13 0.34 -9.76
C PHE A 67 11.63 -0.20 -8.42
N VAL A 68 10.35 -0.52 -8.35
CA VAL A 68 9.71 -1.11 -7.15
C VAL A 68 9.86 -2.63 -7.13
N SER A 69 10.06 -3.26 -8.30
CA SER A 69 10.30 -4.69 -8.44
C SER A 69 11.16 -4.98 -9.66
N LEU A 70 12.05 -5.96 -9.55
CA LEU A 70 12.90 -6.43 -10.63
C LEU A 70 12.68 -7.93 -10.81
N ARG A 71 12.16 -8.33 -11.97
CA ARG A 71 12.03 -9.72 -12.39
C ARG A 71 12.88 -9.92 -13.65
N ILE A 72 14.14 -10.29 -13.43
CA ILE A 72 15.14 -10.49 -14.47
C ILE A 72 15.53 -11.96 -14.43
N ASN A 73 14.89 -12.76 -15.28
CA ASN A 73 15.07 -14.21 -15.34
C ASN A 73 14.51 -14.74 -16.66
N TRP A 74 14.62 -16.04 -16.90
CA TRP A 74 14.20 -16.70 -18.15
C TRP A 74 12.78 -17.26 -18.12
N LYS A 75 11.98 -16.96 -17.10
CA LYS A 75 10.56 -17.32 -17.06
C LYS A 75 9.75 -16.49 -18.05
N SER A 76 8.56 -16.99 -18.43
CA SER A 76 7.60 -16.24 -19.23
C SER A 76 7.24 -14.91 -18.54
N LYS A 77 7.13 -13.82 -19.33
CA LYS A 77 6.91 -12.49 -18.78
C LYS A 77 5.57 -12.35 -18.10
N TYR A 78 4.52 -13.06 -18.55
CA TYR A 78 3.21 -13.04 -17.88
C TYR A 78 3.28 -13.61 -16.44
N ILE A 79 4.12 -14.63 -16.18
CA ILE A 79 4.34 -15.16 -14.82
C ILE A 79 5.03 -14.11 -13.95
N ASN A 80 6.08 -13.49 -14.48
CA ASN A 80 6.79 -12.42 -13.78
C ASN A 80 5.90 -11.21 -13.49
N ILE A 81 4.97 -10.85 -14.39
CA ILE A 81 3.98 -9.79 -14.16
C ILE A 81 3.05 -10.18 -13.01
N ILE A 82 2.56 -11.42 -12.95
CA ILE A 82 1.73 -11.91 -11.83
C ILE A 82 2.51 -11.79 -10.51
N ASP A 83 3.77 -12.21 -10.47
CA ASP A 83 4.62 -12.10 -9.29
C ASP A 83 4.81 -10.63 -8.86
N ILE A 84 5.03 -9.71 -9.82
CA ILE A 84 5.18 -8.27 -9.58
C ILE A 84 3.88 -7.68 -8.99
N ILE A 85 2.72 -7.95 -9.58
CA ILE A 85 1.46 -7.38 -9.10
C ILE A 85 1.07 -7.90 -7.72
N ASN A 86 1.35 -9.17 -7.42
CA ASN A 86 1.12 -9.75 -6.09
C ASN A 86 2.04 -9.10 -5.04
N GLU A 87 3.31 -8.90 -5.37
CA GLU A 87 4.29 -8.20 -4.51
C GLU A 87 3.86 -6.76 -4.23
N ILE A 88 3.44 -6.03 -5.27
CA ILE A 88 3.05 -4.63 -5.17
C ILE A 88 1.64 -4.50 -4.55
N GLY A 89 0.75 -5.45 -4.81
CA GLY A 89 -0.64 -5.44 -4.35
C GLY A 89 -1.54 -4.54 -5.19
N ILE A 90 -1.42 -4.63 -6.53
CA ILE A 90 -2.26 -3.91 -7.50
C ILE A 90 -3.03 -4.91 -8.37
N GLY A 91 -4.08 -4.44 -9.07
CA GLY A 91 -4.82 -5.26 -10.02
C GLY A 91 -4.19 -5.26 -11.41
N LEU A 92 -4.46 -6.29 -12.22
CA LEU A 92 -3.99 -6.42 -13.60
C LEU A 92 -4.35 -5.21 -14.47
N SER A 93 -5.55 -4.65 -14.32
CA SER A 93 -6.02 -3.49 -15.07
C SER A 93 -5.24 -2.18 -14.80
N ALA A 94 -4.44 -2.15 -13.72
CA ALA A 94 -3.58 -1.01 -13.38
C ALA A 94 -2.16 -1.15 -13.97
N VAL A 95 -1.89 -2.20 -14.77
CA VAL A 95 -0.58 -2.47 -15.35
C VAL A 95 -0.57 -2.08 -16.83
N CYS A 96 0.48 -1.35 -17.23
CA CYS A 96 0.83 -1.13 -18.63
C CYS A 96 2.18 -1.83 -18.90
N PHE A 97 2.16 -2.83 -19.78
CA PHE A 97 3.34 -3.60 -20.16
C PHE A 97 3.87 -3.13 -21.51
N ILE A 98 5.11 -2.65 -21.50
CA ILE A 98 5.83 -2.16 -22.68
C ILE A 98 7.01 -3.08 -22.97
N ASP A 99 7.09 -3.58 -24.18
CA ASP A 99 8.14 -4.50 -24.61
C ASP A 99 8.44 -4.31 -26.11
N ASP A 100 9.69 -4.48 -26.52
CA ASP A 100 10.10 -4.40 -27.91
C ASP A 100 9.67 -5.63 -28.71
N ASN A 101 9.66 -6.79 -28.08
CA ASN A 101 9.38 -8.06 -28.71
C ASN A 101 7.87 -8.32 -28.85
N ILE A 102 7.36 -8.37 -30.10
CA ILE A 102 5.96 -8.65 -30.38
C ILE A 102 5.49 -10.01 -29.85
N VAL A 103 6.37 -11.02 -29.79
CA VAL A 103 6.03 -12.35 -29.28
C VAL A 103 5.72 -12.26 -27.79
N GLU A 104 6.55 -11.55 -27.04
CA GLU A 104 6.35 -11.32 -25.59
C GLU A 104 5.05 -10.51 -25.34
N ARG A 105 4.81 -9.48 -26.13
CA ARG A 105 3.57 -8.69 -26.03
C ARG A 105 2.32 -9.55 -26.28
N ASN A 106 2.35 -10.41 -27.32
CA ASN A 106 1.23 -11.29 -27.64
C ASN A 106 1.02 -12.38 -26.59
N GLU A 107 2.10 -12.94 -26.02
CA GLU A 107 2.02 -13.86 -24.89
C GLU A 107 1.30 -13.20 -23.70
N VAL A 108 1.71 -12.00 -23.31
CA VAL A 108 1.09 -11.29 -22.19
C VAL A 108 -0.37 -10.96 -22.48
N ARG A 109 -0.74 -10.51 -23.68
CA ARG A 109 -2.15 -10.27 -24.06
C ARG A 109 -3.00 -11.52 -23.95
N SER A 110 -2.44 -12.67 -24.34
CA SER A 110 -3.18 -13.95 -24.34
C SER A 110 -3.44 -14.47 -22.94
N PHE A 111 -2.45 -14.37 -22.04
CA PHE A 111 -2.54 -14.90 -20.68
C PHE A 111 -3.09 -13.90 -19.66
N LEU A 112 -2.93 -12.60 -19.91
CA LEU A 112 -3.33 -11.51 -19.02
C LEU A 112 -4.13 -10.43 -19.78
N PRO A 113 -5.37 -10.73 -20.21
CA PRO A 113 -6.14 -9.83 -21.06
C PRO A 113 -6.49 -8.48 -20.42
N ASP A 114 -6.46 -8.39 -19.08
CA ASP A 114 -6.71 -7.15 -18.35
C ASP A 114 -5.49 -6.22 -18.29
N VAL A 115 -4.28 -6.71 -18.64
CA VAL A 115 -3.06 -5.90 -18.72
C VAL A 115 -3.10 -5.05 -19.98
N LYS A 116 -2.79 -3.77 -19.84
CA LYS A 116 -2.65 -2.87 -21.00
C LYS A 116 -1.34 -3.15 -21.71
N VAL A 117 -1.40 -3.58 -22.96
CA VAL A 117 -0.21 -3.88 -23.78
C VAL A 117 -0.30 -3.08 -25.08
N PRO A 118 0.29 -1.87 -25.14
CA PRO A 118 0.21 -1.01 -26.32
C PRO A 118 0.94 -1.62 -27.51
N GLU A 119 0.49 -1.27 -28.74
CA GLU A 119 1.21 -1.59 -29.95
C GLU A 119 2.35 -0.59 -30.15
N MET A 120 3.57 -1.09 -30.04
CA MET A 120 4.76 -0.26 -30.20
C MET A 120 4.99 0.09 -31.67
N PRO A 121 5.37 1.34 -31.99
CA PRO A 121 5.80 1.71 -33.35
C PRO A 121 6.93 0.82 -33.83
N VAL A 122 7.01 0.60 -35.15
CA VAL A 122 8.08 -0.18 -35.78
C VAL A 122 9.40 0.56 -35.65
N GLU A 123 9.38 1.87 -35.82
CA GLU A 123 10.56 2.72 -35.71
C GLU A 123 10.88 3.07 -34.26
N ILE A 124 12.05 2.67 -33.79
CA ILE A 124 12.49 2.92 -32.40
C ILE A 124 12.52 4.43 -32.11
N SER A 125 12.87 5.27 -33.08
CA SER A 125 12.92 6.73 -32.91
C SER A 125 11.59 7.35 -32.49
N GLU A 126 10.47 6.69 -32.73
CA GLU A 126 9.13 7.15 -32.36
C GLU A 126 8.74 6.78 -30.92
N TRP A 127 9.45 5.83 -30.30
CA TRP A 127 9.09 5.28 -29.01
C TRP A 127 9.02 6.31 -27.87
N PRO A 128 9.95 7.27 -27.73
CA PRO A 128 9.85 8.26 -26.65
C PRO A 128 8.56 9.09 -26.73
N SER A 129 8.23 9.56 -27.95
CA SER A 129 7.01 10.32 -28.19
C SER A 129 5.76 9.46 -27.98
N PHE A 130 5.76 8.23 -28.49
CA PHE A 130 4.67 7.28 -28.33
C PHE A 130 4.39 6.99 -26.85
N ILE A 131 5.42 6.62 -26.09
CA ILE A 131 5.30 6.29 -24.66
C ILE A 131 4.80 7.51 -23.87
N ASN A 132 5.32 8.70 -24.16
CA ASN A 132 4.92 9.92 -23.45
C ASN A 132 3.44 10.30 -23.68
N ASN A 133 2.86 9.87 -24.79
CA ASN A 133 1.48 10.17 -25.19
C ASN A 133 0.50 9.00 -25.02
N LEU A 134 0.92 7.91 -24.35
CA LEU A 134 0.03 6.76 -24.09
C LEU A 134 -1.17 7.21 -23.25
N PRO A 135 -2.43 6.98 -23.74
CA PRO A 135 -3.63 7.34 -22.99
C PRO A 135 -3.70 6.66 -21.62
N GLU A 136 -3.19 5.42 -21.52
CA GLU A 136 -3.14 4.63 -20.30
C GLU A 136 -2.26 5.25 -19.22
N LEU A 137 -1.34 6.15 -19.59
CA LEU A 137 -0.41 6.83 -18.69
C LEU A 137 -0.78 8.32 -18.49
N ASN A 138 -1.98 8.73 -18.92
CA ASN A 138 -2.51 10.06 -18.63
C ASN A 138 -3.19 10.09 -17.26
N THR A 139 -2.74 10.97 -16.37
CA THR A 139 -3.37 11.26 -15.09
C THR A 139 -3.83 12.70 -15.06
N GLU A 140 -5.14 12.93 -14.88
CA GLU A 140 -5.72 14.28 -14.87
C GLU A 140 -5.38 15.06 -13.58
N THR A 141 -5.15 14.38 -12.46
CA THR A 141 -4.85 15.02 -11.18
C THR A 141 -3.82 14.21 -10.38
N LEU A 142 -2.72 14.87 -10.02
CA LEU A 142 -1.72 14.33 -9.07
C LEU A 142 -2.14 14.70 -7.66
N THR A 143 -2.33 13.69 -6.82
CA THR A 143 -2.45 13.88 -5.38
C THR A 143 -1.08 13.78 -4.70
N ASP A 144 -0.93 14.37 -3.50
CA ASP A 144 0.31 14.19 -2.73
C ASP A 144 0.54 12.71 -2.36
N GLU A 145 -0.54 11.92 -2.25
CA GLU A 145 -0.45 10.47 -2.09
C GLU A 145 0.21 9.77 -3.29
N ASP A 146 0.01 10.26 -4.50
CA ASP A 146 0.60 9.68 -5.71
C ASP A 146 2.11 9.95 -5.79
N LYS A 147 2.56 11.13 -5.35
CA LYS A 147 4.00 11.50 -5.29
C LYS A 147 4.79 10.56 -4.37
N ASP A 148 4.18 10.16 -3.24
CA ASP A 148 4.81 9.27 -2.26
C ASP A 148 4.66 7.77 -2.58
N ARG A 149 3.90 7.42 -3.62
CA ARG A 149 3.58 6.02 -3.97
C ARG A 149 4.83 5.16 -4.17
N ASN A 150 5.80 5.64 -4.92
CA ASN A 150 7.07 4.92 -5.17
C ASN A 150 7.85 4.66 -3.89
N LYS A 151 7.94 5.65 -2.98
CA LYS A 151 8.60 5.51 -1.68
C LYS A 151 7.90 4.45 -0.83
N ARG A 152 6.57 4.42 -0.84
CA ARG A 152 5.78 3.44 -0.08
C ARG A 152 5.98 2.01 -0.58
N TYR A 153 6.01 1.80 -1.88
CA TYR A 153 6.26 0.46 -2.44
C TYR A 153 7.67 -0.03 -2.15
N ARG A 154 8.68 0.84 -2.24
CA ARG A 154 10.05 0.49 -1.82
C ARG A 154 10.12 0.10 -0.35
N ASN A 155 9.47 0.88 0.51
CA ASN A 155 9.42 0.59 1.95
C ASN A 155 8.73 -0.75 2.21
N LYS A 156 7.65 -1.08 1.48
CA LYS A 156 6.96 -2.37 1.58
C LYS A 156 7.89 -3.53 1.19
N ASN A 157 8.64 -3.41 0.10
CA ASN A 157 9.59 -4.44 -0.33
C ASN A 157 10.77 -4.59 0.64
N THR A 158 11.31 -3.47 1.14
CA THR A 158 12.36 -3.49 2.15
C THR A 158 11.86 -4.18 3.42
N MET A 159 10.64 -3.91 3.82
CA MET A 159 9.99 -4.53 4.98
C MET A 159 9.77 -6.03 4.78
N TYR A 160 9.28 -6.45 3.61
CA TYR A 160 9.11 -7.87 3.26
C TYR A 160 10.46 -8.62 3.31
N ASN A 161 11.51 -8.05 2.71
CA ASN A 161 12.85 -8.64 2.73
C ASN A 161 13.45 -8.67 4.15
N LEU A 162 13.10 -7.71 4.99
CA LEU A 162 13.50 -7.69 6.39
C LEU A 162 12.77 -8.79 7.18
N GLU A 163 11.47 -8.95 6.98
CA GLU A 163 10.66 -9.99 7.64
C GLU A 163 11.24 -11.38 7.39
N GLN A 164 11.70 -11.67 6.18
CA GLN A 164 12.30 -12.97 5.83
C GLN A 164 13.60 -13.28 6.58
N LYS A 165 14.25 -12.27 7.19
CA LYS A 165 15.47 -12.45 7.99
C LYS A 165 15.19 -12.86 9.44
N TYR A 166 13.96 -12.69 9.89
CA TYR A 166 13.55 -13.03 11.25
C TYR A 166 12.91 -14.41 11.30
N LYS A 167 13.25 -15.21 12.31
CA LYS A 167 12.64 -16.53 12.53
C LYS A 167 11.30 -16.43 13.27
N ASN A 168 11.09 -15.33 14.00
CA ASN A 168 9.90 -15.08 14.78
C ASN A 168 9.28 -13.75 14.33
N ARG A 169 7.96 -13.74 14.17
CA ARG A 169 7.20 -12.58 13.75
C ARG A 169 7.24 -11.44 14.77
N ASP A 170 7.22 -11.75 16.06
CA ASP A 170 7.26 -10.73 17.11
C ASP A 170 8.60 -9.99 17.12
N ASP A 171 9.73 -10.70 16.90
CA ASP A 171 11.05 -10.08 16.77
C ASP A 171 11.11 -9.13 15.55
N PHE A 172 10.49 -9.53 14.45
CA PHE A 172 10.34 -8.64 13.30
C PHE A 172 9.51 -7.40 13.64
N LEU A 173 8.34 -7.57 14.30
CA LEU A 173 7.48 -6.45 14.68
C LEU A 173 8.18 -5.51 15.68
N MET A 174 8.98 -6.03 16.60
CA MET A 174 9.81 -5.23 17.50
C MET A 174 10.85 -4.39 16.76
N SER A 175 11.45 -4.93 15.69
CA SER A 175 12.46 -4.23 14.88
C SER A 175 11.90 -3.02 14.13
N LEU A 176 10.57 -2.96 13.94
CA LEU A 176 9.91 -1.85 13.26
C LEU A 176 9.83 -0.57 14.11
N ASN A 177 10.07 -0.64 15.41
CA ASN A 177 10.02 0.51 16.35
C ASN A 177 8.73 1.32 16.22
N MET A 178 7.60 0.63 16.20
CA MET A 178 6.29 1.23 15.93
C MET A 178 5.83 2.15 17.06
N LYS A 179 5.45 3.40 16.69
CA LYS A 179 4.88 4.40 17.60
C LYS A 179 3.46 4.74 17.17
N ILE A 180 2.51 4.56 18.08
CA ILE A 180 1.10 4.88 17.86
C ILE A 180 0.77 6.15 18.61
N SER A 181 0.03 7.05 17.97
CA SER A 181 -0.51 8.25 18.60
C SER A 181 -2.00 8.35 18.35
N PHE A 182 -2.72 8.74 19.38
CA PHE A 182 -4.17 8.96 19.36
C PHE A 182 -4.46 10.46 19.45
N SER A 183 -5.26 10.98 18.56
CA SER A 183 -5.70 12.37 18.59
C SER A 183 -7.20 12.46 18.32
N SER A 184 -7.88 13.33 19.06
CA SER A 184 -9.27 13.67 18.76
C SER A 184 -9.38 14.36 17.40
N LEU A 185 -10.55 14.25 16.78
CA LEU A 185 -10.82 14.94 15.52
C LEU A 185 -10.61 16.46 15.68
N ASN A 186 -9.92 17.06 14.71
CA ASN A 186 -9.68 18.49 14.64
C ASN A 186 -9.58 18.95 13.17
N SER A 187 -9.40 20.26 12.95
CA SER A 187 -9.33 20.83 11.60
C SER A 187 -8.17 20.28 10.75
N PHE A 188 -7.06 19.84 11.37
CA PHE A 188 -5.87 19.35 10.66
C PHE A 188 -6.02 17.88 10.24
N ASN A 189 -6.70 17.05 11.03
CA ASN A 189 -6.80 15.61 10.76
C ASN A 189 -8.12 15.19 10.09
N LYS A 190 -9.16 16.04 10.12
CA LYS A 190 -10.50 15.76 9.62
C LYS A 190 -10.51 15.31 8.15
N GLN A 191 -9.79 16.00 7.29
CA GLN A 191 -9.76 15.65 5.86
C GLN A 191 -9.18 14.27 5.63
N ARG A 192 -8.16 13.90 6.42
CA ARG A 192 -7.55 12.56 6.33
C ARG A 192 -8.46 11.46 6.88
N VAL A 193 -9.15 11.73 7.97
CA VAL A 193 -10.19 10.83 8.52
C VAL A 193 -11.28 10.59 7.48
N PHE A 194 -11.79 11.64 6.84
CA PHE A 194 -12.77 11.53 5.76
C PHE A 194 -12.27 10.65 4.61
N GLN A 195 -11.04 10.89 4.13
CA GLN A 195 -10.46 10.08 3.05
C GLN A 195 -10.34 8.59 3.41
N LEU A 196 -9.92 8.26 4.63
CA LEU A 196 -9.83 6.88 5.11
C LEU A 196 -11.19 6.20 5.06
N VAL A 197 -12.24 6.85 5.59
CA VAL A 197 -13.59 6.31 5.57
C VAL A 197 -14.10 6.08 4.15
N GLN A 198 -13.80 7.00 3.21
CA GLN A 198 -14.26 6.87 1.83
C GLN A 198 -13.51 5.78 1.03
N LYS A 199 -12.22 5.62 1.27
CA LYS A 199 -11.35 4.75 0.44
C LYS A 199 -11.19 3.32 0.99
N THR A 200 -11.50 3.06 2.27
CA THR A 200 -11.20 1.77 2.91
C THR A 200 -12.38 0.81 2.80
N ASN A 201 -12.14 -0.37 2.22
CA ASN A 201 -13.09 -1.46 2.08
C ASN A 201 -12.74 -2.67 2.94
N GLN A 202 -11.44 -3.06 2.98
CA GLN A 202 -11.00 -4.29 3.62
C GLN A 202 -11.10 -4.26 5.15
N PHE A 203 -10.78 -3.13 5.77
CA PHE A 203 -10.92 -2.95 7.21
C PHE A 203 -11.84 -1.77 7.52
N ASN A 204 -13.14 -2.01 7.41
CA ASN A 204 -14.20 -1.09 7.75
C ASN A 204 -15.34 -1.91 8.38
N THR A 205 -15.51 -1.78 9.70
CA THR A 205 -16.34 -2.71 10.49
C THR A 205 -17.83 -2.62 10.20
N THR A 206 -18.33 -1.46 9.84
CA THR A 206 -19.78 -1.27 9.57
C THR A 206 -20.07 -0.82 8.13
N VAL A 207 -19.04 -0.74 7.28
CA VAL A 207 -19.13 -0.32 5.87
C VAL A 207 -19.72 1.10 5.72
N LYS A 208 -19.94 1.82 6.81
CA LYS A 208 -20.49 3.18 6.80
C LYS A 208 -19.54 4.15 6.07
N ARG A 209 -20.16 5.07 5.32
CA ARG A 209 -19.49 6.19 4.64
C ARG A 209 -20.05 7.48 5.19
N TYR A 210 -19.28 8.17 6.02
CA TYR A 210 -19.67 9.46 6.58
C TYR A 210 -19.31 10.58 5.63
N THR A 211 -20.22 11.53 5.43
CA THR A 211 -19.89 12.82 4.81
C THR A 211 -19.08 13.69 5.79
N LEU A 212 -18.49 14.79 5.31
CA LEU A 212 -17.83 15.75 6.21
C LEU A 212 -18.82 16.37 7.21
N TYR A 213 -20.09 16.49 6.83
CA TYR A 213 -21.17 16.95 7.72
C TYR A 213 -21.43 15.93 8.82
N ASP A 214 -21.57 14.65 8.47
CA ASP A 214 -21.79 13.59 9.46
C ASP A 214 -20.63 13.48 10.45
N ILE A 215 -19.38 13.63 9.98
CA ILE A 215 -18.19 13.60 10.84
C ILE A 215 -18.20 14.77 11.84
N ASN A 216 -18.65 15.96 11.43
CA ASN A 216 -18.75 17.10 12.34
C ASN A 216 -19.82 16.88 13.41
N ASN A 217 -21.01 16.45 12.99
CA ASN A 217 -22.13 16.24 13.90
C ASN A 217 -21.92 15.03 14.82
N PHE A 218 -21.02 14.11 14.45
CA PHE A 218 -20.70 12.96 15.28
C PHE A 218 -20.12 13.35 16.64
N LEU A 219 -19.47 14.51 16.73
CA LEU A 219 -18.90 15.04 17.97
C LEU A 219 -19.96 15.53 18.98
N ASP A 220 -21.22 15.67 18.58
CA ASP A 220 -22.30 16.12 19.47
C ASP A 220 -22.66 15.01 20.49
N ASP A 221 -22.51 13.73 20.12
CA ASP A 221 -22.87 12.57 20.92
C ASP A 221 -21.78 11.44 20.96
N GLY A 222 -20.58 11.76 20.52
CA GLY A 222 -19.49 10.78 20.44
C GLY A 222 -18.11 11.37 20.28
N ASP A 223 -17.13 10.48 20.19
CA ASP A 223 -15.74 10.81 19.89
C ASP A 223 -15.32 10.24 18.53
N VAL A 224 -14.52 11.00 17.80
CA VAL A 224 -13.84 10.52 16.60
C VAL A 224 -12.33 10.59 16.84
N TRP A 225 -11.69 9.42 16.80
CA TRP A 225 -10.26 9.29 16.99
C TRP A 225 -9.53 9.15 15.66
N ALA A 226 -8.50 9.96 15.45
CA ALA A 226 -7.51 9.80 14.40
C ALA A 226 -6.28 9.12 14.99
N ILE A 227 -5.93 7.95 14.47
CA ILE A 227 -4.82 7.13 14.96
C ILE A 227 -3.70 7.17 13.94
N SER A 228 -2.52 7.61 14.38
CA SER A 228 -1.31 7.69 13.56
C SER A 228 -0.33 6.60 13.94
N LEU A 229 0.39 6.11 12.95
CA LEU A 229 1.51 5.19 13.09
C LEU A 229 2.77 5.82 12.49
N GLU A 230 3.88 5.67 13.20
CA GLU A 230 5.25 5.89 12.74
C GLU A 230 6.03 4.60 12.92
N ASP A 231 6.86 4.24 11.95
CA ASP A 231 7.74 3.08 12.04
C ASP A 231 9.13 3.38 11.45
N SER A 232 10.05 2.45 11.50
CA SER A 232 11.43 2.61 11.00
C SER A 232 11.51 2.94 9.50
N PHE A 233 10.43 2.74 8.74
CA PHE A 233 10.38 2.93 7.29
C PHE A 233 9.48 4.10 6.87
N ASN A 234 8.51 4.47 7.73
CA ASN A 234 7.48 5.43 7.40
C ASN A 234 7.39 6.51 8.48
N SER A 235 7.38 7.77 8.05
CA SER A 235 7.06 8.88 8.92
C SER A 235 5.62 8.78 9.43
N ARG A 236 5.33 9.50 10.51
CA ARG A 236 4.01 9.55 11.15
C ARG A 236 2.91 9.87 10.15
N GLU A 237 1.97 8.95 9.97
CA GLU A 237 0.81 9.09 9.09
C GLU A 237 -0.46 8.60 9.81
N ILE A 238 -1.60 9.28 9.58
CA ILE A 238 -2.90 8.80 10.07
C ILE A 238 -3.32 7.59 9.22
N ILE A 239 -3.41 6.42 9.88
CA ILE A 239 -3.66 5.14 9.24
C ILE A 239 -4.97 4.49 9.70
N SER A 240 -5.58 5.00 10.75
CA SER A 240 -6.82 4.46 11.27
C SER A 240 -7.69 5.56 11.85
N THR A 241 -8.99 5.31 11.90
CA THR A 241 -9.96 6.15 12.58
C THR A 241 -11.01 5.28 13.28
N LEU A 242 -11.50 5.77 14.42
CA LEU A 242 -12.49 5.12 15.23
C LEU A 242 -13.59 6.10 15.61
N PHE A 243 -14.83 5.71 15.39
CA PHE A 243 -16.03 6.45 15.74
C PHE A 243 -16.70 5.77 16.93
N VAL A 244 -16.85 6.48 18.03
CA VAL A 244 -17.35 5.96 19.29
C VAL A 244 -18.53 6.81 19.76
N ARG A 245 -19.69 6.20 20.04
CA ARG A 245 -20.86 6.87 20.63
C ARG A 245 -21.00 6.53 22.09
N TYR A 246 -21.49 7.48 22.86
CA TYR A 246 -21.85 7.28 24.26
C TYR A 246 -23.29 6.75 24.39
N ILE A 247 -23.48 5.72 25.22
CA ILE A 247 -24.81 5.17 25.57
C ILE A 247 -24.86 4.92 27.08
N SER A 248 -25.45 5.82 27.80
CA SER A 248 -25.49 5.75 29.27
C SER A 248 -24.06 5.58 29.86
N ASN A 249 -23.81 4.48 30.53
CA ASN A 249 -22.48 4.16 31.11
C ASN A 249 -21.62 3.24 30.24
N ASP A 250 -22.02 3.04 28.99
CA ASP A 250 -21.33 2.21 28.02
C ASP A 250 -20.96 3.04 26.77
N ILE A 251 -20.14 2.51 25.90
CA ILE A 251 -19.85 3.08 24.59
C ILE A 251 -20.10 2.05 23.48
N ILE A 252 -20.41 2.57 22.29
CA ILE A 252 -20.49 1.75 21.06
C ILE A 252 -19.40 2.19 20.08
N ILE A 253 -18.63 1.24 19.56
CA ILE A 253 -17.83 1.43 18.36
C ILE A 253 -18.78 1.46 17.16
N ASP A 254 -19.13 2.68 16.71
CA ASP A 254 -20.02 2.89 15.56
C ASP A 254 -19.34 2.51 14.23
N ASN A 255 -18.04 2.77 14.12
CA ASN A 255 -17.21 2.29 13.02
C ASN A 255 -15.73 2.28 13.39
N PHE A 256 -15.01 1.27 12.92
CA PHE A 256 -13.57 1.16 13.03
C PHE A 256 -12.98 0.94 11.63
N VAL A 257 -12.19 1.89 11.18
CA VAL A 257 -11.59 1.90 9.83
C VAL A 257 -10.08 1.93 9.95
N MET A 258 -9.39 1.04 9.23
CA MET A 258 -7.93 0.99 9.23
C MET A 258 -7.40 0.74 7.81
N SER A 259 -6.36 1.47 7.44
CA SER A 259 -5.69 1.31 6.15
C SER A 259 -5.17 -0.11 5.95
N CYS A 260 -5.38 -0.68 4.77
CA CYS A 260 -4.85 -2.01 4.43
C CYS A 260 -3.31 -2.11 4.50
N ARG A 261 -2.61 -0.99 4.47
CA ARG A 261 -1.13 -0.92 4.54
C ARG A 261 -0.54 -1.42 5.85
N VAL A 262 -1.32 -1.40 6.92
CA VAL A 262 -0.87 -1.78 8.27
C VAL A 262 -1.50 -3.07 8.77
N LEU A 263 -2.27 -3.75 7.92
CA LEU A 263 -2.84 -5.06 8.24
C LEU A 263 -1.73 -6.07 8.56
N GLY A 264 -2.03 -6.98 9.48
CA GLY A 264 -1.10 -8.01 9.91
C GLY A 264 -0.03 -7.56 10.91
N ARG A 265 -0.08 -6.32 11.43
CA ARG A 265 0.82 -5.82 12.47
C ARG A 265 0.21 -5.82 13.87
N ASN A 266 -1.00 -6.36 14.02
CA ASN A 266 -1.79 -6.36 15.25
C ASN A 266 -2.09 -4.94 15.80
N LEU A 267 -2.19 -3.97 14.88
CA LEU A 267 -2.50 -2.59 15.25
C LEU A 267 -3.94 -2.47 15.79
N GLU A 268 -4.85 -3.28 15.27
CA GLU A 268 -6.23 -3.40 15.75
C GLU A 268 -6.29 -3.81 17.22
N VAL A 269 -5.42 -4.74 17.65
CA VAL A 269 -5.30 -5.16 19.03
C VAL A 269 -4.84 -4.00 19.91
N ALA A 270 -3.81 -3.27 19.47
CA ALA A 270 -3.29 -2.11 20.21
C ALA A 270 -4.34 -1.00 20.35
N ILE A 271 -5.11 -0.73 19.29
CA ILE A 271 -6.17 0.28 19.29
C ILE A 271 -7.29 -0.12 20.24
N LEU A 272 -7.78 -1.35 20.17
CA LEU A 272 -8.84 -1.86 21.05
C LEU A 272 -8.39 -1.88 22.53
N ALA A 273 -7.14 -2.26 22.80
CA ALA A 273 -6.56 -2.23 24.14
C ALA A 273 -6.47 -0.79 24.68
N TRP A 274 -6.00 0.15 23.86
CA TRP A 274 -5.92 1.56 24.26
C TRP A 274 -7.29 2.14 24.58
N ILE A 275 -8.28 1.91 23.73
CA ILE A 275 -9.66 2.37 23.91
C ILE A 275 -10.24 1.79 25.20
N SER A 276 -10.06 0.50 25.43
CA SER A 276 -10.55 -0.16 26.65
C SER A 276 -9.97 0.51 27.90
N LYS A 277 -8.68 0.82 27.89
CA LYS A 277 -8.02 1.53 28.99
C LYS A 277 -8.52 2.97 29.12
N TYR A 278 -8.64 3.70 28.00
CA TYR A 278 -9.04 5.10 27.97
C TYR A 278 -10.46 5.30 28.52
N TYR A 279 -11.43 4.56 28.00
CA TYR A 279 -12.82 4.69 28.44
C TYR A 279 -13.08 4.03 29.78
N GLY A 280 -12.38 2.93 30.11
CA GLY A 280 -12.42 2.33 31.44
C GLY A 280 -11.97 3.33 32.53
N SER A 281 -10.94 4.14 32.26
CA SER A 281 -10.51 5.21 33.18
C SER A 281 -11.52 6.33 33.34
N LYS A 282 -12.48 6.46 32.43
CA LYS A 282 -13.61 7.41 32.49
C LYS A 282 -14.88 6.82 33.12
N GLY A 283 -14.82 5.58 33.64
CA GLY A 283 -15.94 4.93 34.29
C GLY A 283 -16.91 4.20 33.35
N VAL A 284 -16.52 3.98 32.10
CA VAL A 284 -17.30 3.16 31.15
C VAL A 284 -17.19 1.69 31.58
N ASN A 285 -18.33 0.97 31.58
CA ASN A 285 -18.39 -0.42 32.00
C ASN A 285 -18.20 -1.40 30.84
N ASN A 286 -18.77 -1.10 29.67
CA ASN A 286 -18.72 -2.00 28.53
C ASN A 286 -18.44 -1.23 27.23
N ILE A 287 -17.83 -1.94 26.29
CA ILE A 287 -17.71 -1.53 24.89
C ILE A 287 -18.61 -2.44 24.07
N GLU A 288 -19.58 -1.87 23.38
CA GLU A 288 -20.35 -2.56 22.36
C GLU A 288 -19.74 -2.30 20.97
N ALA A 289 -19.87 -3.27 20.07
CA ALA A 289 -19.37 -3.16 18.72
C ALA A 289 -20.28 -3.89 17.73
N ARG A 290 -20.19 -3.52 16.45
CA ARG A 290 -20.92 -4.18 15.38
C ARG A 290 -20.00 -4.48 14.20
N VAL A 291 -20.33 -5.57 13.48
CA VAL A 291 -19.67 -5.92 12.22
C VAL A 291 -20.72 -6.12 11.15
N VAL A 292 -20.48 -5.53 9.99
CA VAL A 292 -21.23 -5.82 8.75
C VAL A 292 -20.27 -6.55 7.82
N THR A 293 -20.43 -7.87 7.72
CA THR A 293 -19.55 -8.71 6.91
C THR A 293 -19.87 -8.58 5.42
N THR A 294 -18.83 -8.53 4.61
CA THR A 294 -18.90 -8.52 3.14
C THR A 294 -17.78 -9.38 2.57
N GLU A 295 -17.84 -9.74 1.30
CA GLU A 295 -16.74 -10.43 0.62
C GLU A 295 -15.41 -9.66 0.62
N ARG A 296 -15.47 -8.32 0.78
CA ARG A 296 -14.30 -7.43 0.69
C ARG A 296 -13.63 -7.14 2.03
N ASN A 297 -14.29 -7.43 3.17
CA ASN A 297 -13.78 -7.09 4.49
C ASN A 297 -13.46 -8.30 5.37
N THR A 298 -13.02 -9.39 4.77
CA THR A 298 -12.63 -10.63 5.45
C THR A 298 -11.74 -10.42 6.70
N PRO A 299 -10.76 -9.47 6.72
CA PRO A 299 -9.90 -9.28 7.89
C PRO A 299 -10.63 -8.90 9.18
N ILE A 300 -11.89 -8.41 9.10
CA ILE A 300 -12.63 -7.96 10.29
C ILE A 300 -13.65 -9.00 10.80
N HIS A 301 -13.84 -10.12 10.11
CA HIS A 301 -14.92 -11.06 10.44
C HIS A 301 -14.84 -11.57 11.88
N ASN A 302 -13.65 -11.87 12.38
CA ASN A 302 -13.43 -12.36 13.75
C ASN A 302 -12.72 -11.31 14.63
N LEU A 303 -12.71 -10.03 14.21
CA LEU A 303 -11.96 -8.96 14.88
C LEU A 303 -12.27 -8.90 16.36
N TYR A 304 -13.54 -8.80 16.70
CA TYR A 304 -13.96 -8.59 18.09
C TYR A 304 -13.84 -9.86 18.94
N GLU A 305 -14.20 -11.01 18.40
CA GLU A 305 -14.04 -12.31 19.10
C GLU A 305 -12.58 -12.60 19.43
N ASN A 306 -11.68 -12.40 18.47
CA ASN A 306 -10.24 -12.59 18.67
C ASN A 306 -9.64 -11.60 19.70
N ASN A 307 -10.37 -10.54 20.03
CA ASN A 307 -9.99 -9.53 21.00
C ASN A 307 -10.83 -9.57 22.30
N GLY A 308 -11.43 -10.72 22.62
CA GLY A 308 -12.10 -10.98 23.90
C GLY A 308 -13.50 -10.39 24.04
N PHE A 309 -14.10 -9.91 22.95
CA PHE A 309 -15.50 -9.55 22.94
C PHE A 309 -16.38 -10.78 22.89
N ILE A 310 -17.49 -10.76 23.60
CA ILE A 310 -18.50 -11.83 23.61
C ILE A 310 -19.59 -11.49 22.60
N VAL A 311 -20.04 -12.48 21.83
CA VAL A 311 -21.19 -12.35 20.91
C VAL A 311 -22.47 -12.21 21.73
N GLU A 312 -23.17 -11.09 21.61
CA GLU A 312 -24.50 -10.87 22.24
C GLU A 312 -25.65 -11.30 21.33
N SER A 313 -25.52 -11.04 20.04
CA SER A 313 -26.46 -11.46 18.99
C SER A 313 -25.75 -11.41 17.63
N GLU A 314 -26.45 -11.74 16.56
CA GLU A 314 -25.90 -11.67 15.23
C GLU A 314 -25.26 -10.29 14.95
N ASN A 315 -23.95 -10.31 14.63
CA ASN A 315 -23.13 -9.15 14.31
C ASN A 315 -23.00 -8.09 15.44
N LYS A 316 -23.34 -8.44 16.68
CA LYS A 316 -23.17 -7.58 17.86
C LYS A 316 -22.26 -8.24 18.88
N TYR A 317 -21.33 -7.45 19.38
CA TYR A 317 -20.25 -7.87 20.26
C TYR A 317 -20.18 -6.95 21.47
N LYS A 318 -19.82 -7.50 22.63
CA LYS A 318 -19.67 -6.74 23.88
C LYS A 318 -18.41 -7.15 24.62
N LEU A 319 -17.67 -6.16 25.10
CA LEU A 319 -16.51 -6.34 25.98
C LEU A 319 -16.80 -5.69 27.33
N ASN A 320 -16.72 -6.47 28.40
CA ASN A 320 -16.79 -5.95 29.76
C ASN A 320 -15.42 -5.46 30.20
N LEU A 321 -15.28 -4.17 30.47
CA LEU A 321 -13.98 -3.55 30.77
C LEU A 321 -13.42 -3.95 32.14
N ASN A 322 -14.27 -4.33 33.09
CA ASN A 322 -13.84 -4.81 34.41
C ASN A 322 -13.27 -6.24 34.37
N LYS A 323 -13.52 -6.98 33.28
CA LYS A 323 -13.09 -8.36 33.09
C LYS A 323 -12.09 -8.51 31.95
N SER A 324 -11.81 -7.45 31.21
CA SER A 324 -10.93 -7.45 30.06
C SER A 324 -9.46 -7.48 30.49
N ASP A 325 -8.70 -8.37 29.92
CA ASP A 325 -7.25 -8.47 30.05
C ASP A 325 -6.51 -8.01 28.78
N LEU A 326 -7.22 -7.30 27.89
CA LEU A 326 -6.69 -6.81 26.62
C LEU A 326 -5.48 -5.90 26.87
N LYS A 327 -4.34 -6.24 26.26
CA LYS A 327 -3.08 -5.51 26.43
C LYS A 327 -2.55 -5.01 25.10
N ILE A 328 -1.93 -3.85 25.17
CA ILE A 328 -1.19 -3.33 24.03
C ILE A 328 0.03 -4.23 23.82
N PRO A 329 0.23 -4.79 22.61
CA PRO A 329 1.42 -5.57 22.32
C PRO A 329 2.70 -4.77 22.59
N ASN A 330 3.72 -5.45 23.15
CA ASN A 330 4.93 -4.82 23.66
C ASN A 330 5.85 -4.18 22.62
N TYR A 331 5.61 -4.45 21.34
CA TYR A 331 6.32 -3.84 20.21
C TYR A 331 5.71 -2.50 19.76
N PHE A 332 4.66 -2.00 20.45
CA PHE A 332 4.11 -0.66 20.21
C PHE A 332 4.48 0.30 21.35
N ASN A 333 4.95 1.47 20.97
CA ASN A 333 5.09 2.62 21.87
C ASN A 333 3.92 3.57 21.68
N ILE A 334 3.20 3.90 22.74
CA ILE A 334 2.11 4.88 22.71
C ILE A 334 2.67 6.26 23.04
N THR A 335 2.38 7.26 22.18
CA THR A 335 2.91 8.63 22.29
C THR A 335 1.80 9.67 22.24
#